data_cafbdbcbed8a8f6bfba68508509decac
#
_entry.id   cafbdbcbed8a8f6bfba68508509decac
#
_cell.length_a   1.000
_cell.length_b   1.000
_cell.length_c   1.000
_cell.angle_alpha   90.00
_cell.angle_beta   90.00
_cell.angle_gamma   90.00
#
_symmetry.space_group_name_H-M   'P 1'
#
loop_
_entity.id
_entity.type
_entity.pdbx_description
1 polymer ?
#
loop_
_entity_poly.entity_id
_entity_poly.type
_entity_poly.pdbx_seq_one_letter_code
_entity_poly.pdbx_strand_id
1 'polypeptide(L)'
;MNDSDHLAPISKWGFIGGASRSGTSLLQAILNEHSSCTSPPESHILETFAYAPVSFINDSFKDRKRLLDLLINDKWIHRLNIDPEKVIARLTEKSTKIDLFRIYMEEYALRINKTVVVDGCPINIWFLKKLKEDFPDCYIIHIVRDPRDVVISTQKAGYNKKFFFPPPQIAKQFLRGYLQSIRFAKEYGEKYHKIYYEELITDPEKVVRGICKFLDINFEPAMLEFQHSRNQVAAVEETWKENLSKPILKDNFGKWKTEANKKDVIQIEYICRRFFDLEKEHYQTSEFMKGGNSLKNWPMLMPYLLSEIKGKTRSLLNNETTKERLDKMSPFERLMVNGMMVD
;
A
#
# COMPACT_ATOMS: atom_id res chain seq x y z
N MET A 1 -33.38 25.93 11.99
CA MET A 1 -32.51 26.41 10.90
C MET A 1 -31.49 25.31 10.70
N ASN A 2 -31.67 24.50 9.67
CA ASN A 2 -30.73 23.45 9.34
C ASN A 2 -29.55 24.12 8.64
N ASP A 3 -28.48 24.33 9.37
CA ASP A 3 -27.16 24.55 8.78
C ASP A 3 -26.66 23.21 8.19
N SER A 4 -27.24 22.83 7.04
CA SER A 4 -26.55 21.95 6.12
C SER A 4 -25.42 22.79 5.49
N ASP A 5 -24.38 22.97 6.30
CA ASP A 5 -23.16 23.62 5.88
C ASP A 5 -22.71 23.03 4.54
N HIS A 6 -22.62 23.88 3.55
CA HIS A 6 -21.95 23.62 2.27
C HIS A 6 -20.45 23.47 2.54
N LEU A 7 -20.10 22.34 3.15
CA LEU A 7 -18.70 21.96 3.30
C LEU A 7 -18.12 21.74 1.91
N ALA A 8 -16.98 22.36 1.66
CA ALA A 8 -16.34 22.31 0.36
C ALA A 8 -16.11 20.84 -0.06
N PRO A 9 -16.52 20.42 -1.24
CA PRO A 9 -16.29 19.05 -1.71
C PRO A 9 -14.80 18.76 -1.75
N ILE A 10 -14.43 17.48 -1.71
CA ILE A 10 -13.03 17.08 -1.91
C ILE A 10 -12.56 17.64 -3.25
N SER A 11 -11.57 18.51 -3.18
CA SER A 11 -11.02 19.22 -4.34
C SER A 11 -10.02 18.37 -5.11
N LYS A 12 -9.32 17.45 -4.42
CA LYS A 12 -8.29 16.59 -5.03
C LYS A 12 -8.27 15.21 -4.37
N TRP A 13 -8.14 14.21 -5.22
CA TRP A 13 -7.95 12.82 -4.85
C TRP A 13 -6.53 12.37 -5.14
N GLY A 14 -5.88 11.78 -4.16
CA GLY A 14 -4.58 11.15 -4.31
C GLY A 14 -4.56 9.74 -3.73
N PHE A 15 -3.63 8.92 -4.18
CA PHE A 15 -3.41 7.57 -3.69
C PHE A 15 -1.92 7.30 -3.55
N ILE A 16 -1.51 6.87 -2.37
CA ILE A 16 -0.16 6.38 -2.15
C ILE A 16 -0.14 4.90 -2.52
N GLY A 17 0.78 4.52 -3.39
CA GLY A 17 1.06 3.13 -3.74
C GLY A 17 2.50 2.77 -3.42
N GLY A 18 2.73 1.51 -3.09
CA GLY A 18 4.08 1.01 -2.83
C GLY A 18 4.04 -0.37 -2.18
N ALA A 19 5.18 -1.00 -2.05
CA ALA A 19 5.25 -2.21 -1.24
C ALA A 19 4.97 -1.88 0.23
N SER A 20 4.27 -2.76 0.95
CA SER A 20 4.20 -2.65 2.41
C SER A 20 5.60 -2.50 2.99
N ARG A 21 5.76 -1.71 4.03
CA ARG A 21 7.07 -1.39 4.66
C ARG A 21 7.99 -0.48 3.85
N SER A 22 7.49 0.18 2.80
CA SER A 22 8.25 1.17 2.03
C SER A 22 8.14 2.60 2.55
N GLY A 23 7.50 2.84 3.71
CA GLY A 23 7.37 4.18 4.30
C GLY A 23 6.05 4.89 4.01
N THR A 24 5.04 4.20 3.51
CA THR A 24 3.69 4.75 3.24
C THR A 24 3.09 5.41 4.48
N SER A 25 3.20 4.78 5.67
CA SER A 25 2.69 5.35 6.92
C SER A 25 3.44 6.62 7.35
N LEU A 26 4.74 6.74 7.07
CA LEU A 26 5.50 7.96 7.30
C LEU A 26 4.97 9.09 6.41
N LEU A 27 4.76 8.79 5.13
CA LEU A 27 4.22 9.77 4.19
C LEU A 27 2.79 10.19 4.58
N GLN A 28 1.95 9.25 5.03
CA GLN A 28 0.62 9.57 5.57
C GLN A 28 0.70 10.54 6.75
N ALA A 29 1.59 10.27 7.71
CA ALA A 29 1.76 11.14 8.88
C ALA A 29 2.20 12.55 8.47
N ILE A 30 3.15 12.68 7.55
CA ILE A 30 3.61 13.95 6.99
C ILE A 30 2.46 14.72 6.31
N LEU A 31 1.65 14.06 5.49
CA LEU A 31 0.52 14.69 4.79
C LEU A 31 -0.59 15.11 5.76
N ASN A 32 -0.76 14.42 6.87
CA ASN A 32 -1.78 14.76 7.87
C ASN A 32 -1.50 16.06 8.62
N GLU A 33 -0.25 16.52 8.69
CA GLU A 33 0.09 17.81 9.31
C GLU A 33 -0.23 19.01 8.41
N HIS A 34 -0.55 18.80 7.13
CA HIS A 34 -0.93 19.88 6.22
C HIS A 34 -2.35 20.40 6.53
N SER A 35 -2.55 21.72 6.47
CA SER A 35 -3.82 22.37 6.84
C SER A 35 -5.02 21.93 5.99
N SER A 36 -4.83 21.66 4.70
CA SER A 36 -5.92 21.28 3.77
C SER A 36 -5.86 19.83 3.27
N CYS A 37 -4.76 19.10 3.52
CA CYS A 37 -4.59 17.73 3.06
C CYS A 37 -4.71 16.73 4.21
N THR A 38 -5.31 15.58 3.94
CA THR A 38 -5.34 14.45 4.88
C THR A 38 -5.04 13.14 4.17
N SER A 39 -4.40 12.23 4.92
CA SER A 39 -4.27 10.83 4.56
C SER A 39 -4.95 9.99 5.65
N PRO A 40 -6.19 9.53 5.42
CA PRO A 40 -6.93 8.73 6.40
C PRO A 40 -6.18 7.46 6.81
N PRO A 41 -6.48 6.88 7.98
CA PRO A 41 -5.99 5.55 8.35
C PRO A 41 -6.32 4.52 7.29
N GLU A 42 -5.47 3.51 7.13
CA GLU A 42 -5.70 2.40 6.21
C GLU A 42 -7.06 1.74 6.51
N SER A 43 -8.05 1.94 5.65
CA SER A 43 -9.43 1.47 5.84
C SER A 43 -9.72 0.17 5.09
N HIS A 44 -8.90 -0.17 4.12
CA HIS A 44 -9.08 -1.33 3.24
C HIS A 44 -10.43 -1.38 2.49
N ILE A 45 -11.16 -0.27 2.42
CA ILE A 45 -12.48 -0.20 1.77
C ILE A 45 -12.38 -0.51 0.28
N LEU A 46 -11.35 -0.01 -0.40
CA LEU A 46 -11.19 -0.24 -1.84
C LEU A 46 -11.05 -1.73 -2.16
N GLU A 47 -10.14 -2.43 -1.48
CA GLU A 47 -9.93 -3.84 -1.74
C GLU A 47 -11.04 -4.73 -1.21
N THR A 48 -11.62 -4.39 -0.06
CA THR A 48 -12.64 -5.22 0.58
C THR A 48 -14.01 -5.06 -0.07
N PHE A 49 -14.40 -3.84 -0.41
CA PHE A 49 -15.75 -3.53 -0.86
C PHE A 49 -15.82 -3.11 -2.33
N ALA A 50 -14.94 -2.20 -2.77
CA ALA A 50 -15.05 -1.64 -4.11
C ALA A 50 -14.49 -2.57 -5.20
N TYR A 51 -13.32 -3.14 -4.98
CA TYR A 51 -12.58 -3.89 -6.00
C TYR A 51 -12.51 -5.41 -5.76
N ALA A 52 -13.05 -5.88 -4.65
CA ALA A 52 -13.11 -7.31 -4.38
C ALA A 52 -13.95 -8.06 -5.43
N PRO A 53 -13.44 -9.17 -5.97
CA PRO A 53 -14.18 -9.99 -6.94
C PRO A 53 -15.25 -10.88 -6.29
N VAL A 54 -15.75 -10.51 -5.12
CA VAL A 54 -16.58 -11.39 -4.28
C VAL A 54 -18.06 -11.12 -4.50
N SER A 55 -18.80 -12.13 -4.97
CA SER A 55 -20.22 -12.05 -5.27
C SER A 55 -21.08 -11.67 -4.05
N PHE A 56 -20.72 -12.17 -2.85
CA PHE A 56 -21.52 -11.90 -1.64
C PHE A 56 -21.58 -10.40 -1.28
N ILE A 57 -20.56 -9.60 -1.65
CA ILE A 57 -20.56 -8.15 -1.42
C ILE A 57 -21.56 -7.46 -2.36
N ASN A 58 -21.72 -7.98 -3.60
CA ASN A 58 -22.71 -7.44 -4.54
C ASN A 58 -24.14 -7.57 -3.98
N ASP A 59 -24.46 -8.73 -3.41
CA ASP A 59 -25.76 -8.97 -2.81
C ASP A 59 -25.96 -8.14 -1.54
N SER A 60 -24.90 -8.03 -0.71
CA SER A 60 -24.95 -7.21 0.51
C SER A 60 -25.09 -5.73 0.22
N PHE A 61 -24.51 -5.23 -0.91
CA PHE A 61 -24.65 -3.83 -1.28
C PHE A 61 -26.08 -3.43 -1.63
N LYS A 62 -26.88 -4.35 -2.15
CA LYS A 62 -28.33 -4.17 -2.39
C LYS A 62 -29.14 -4.27 -1.11
N ASP A 63 -28.66 -4.99 -0.10
CA ASP A 63 -29.25 -5.12 1.22
C ASP A 63 -28.55 -4.19 2.21
N ARG A 64 -29.14 -3.02 2.44
CA ARG A 64 -28.59 -1.99 3.32
C ARG A 64 -28.33 -2.46 4.75
N LYS A 65 -29.21 -3.32 5.29
CA LYS A 65 -29.03 -3.86 6.64
C LYS A 65 -27.80 -4.76 6.70
N ARG A 66 -27.66 -5.65 5.75
CA ARG A 66 -26.49 -6.53 5.67
C ARG A 66 -25.19 -5.75 5.41
N LEU A 67 -25.26 -4.69 4.60
CA LEU A 67 -24.11 -3.80 4.40
C LEU A 67 -23.73 -3.10 5.71
N LEU A 68 -24.70 -2.58 6.45
CA LEU A 68 -24.49 -1.95 7.76
C LEU A 68 -23.83 -2.93 8.74
N ASP A 69 -24.32 -4.15 8.85
CA ASP A 69 -23.75 -5.18 9.71
C ASP A 69 -22.27 -5.48 9.36
N LEU A 70 -21.93 -5.52 8.06
CA LEU A 70 -20.56 -5.71 7.60
C LEU A 70 -19.66 -4.53 7.96
N LEU A 71 -20.14 -3.30 7.79
CA LEU A 71 -19.38 -2.08 8.06
C LEU A 71 -19.14 -1.88 9.57
N ILE A 72 -20.16 -2.15 10.40
CA ILE A 72 -20.06 -2.06 11.87
C ILE A 72 -19.04 -3.08 12.41
N ASN A 73 -18.94 -4.26 11.80
CA ASN A 73 -18.04 -5.32 12.27
C ASN A 73 -16.66 -5.28 11.63
N ASP A 74 -16.40 -4.36 10.69
CA ASP A 74 -15.08 -4.24 10.06
C ASP A 74 -14.12 -3.39 10.88
N LYS A 75 -13.08 -4.02 11.43
CA LYS A 75 -12.08 -3.38 12.29
C LYS A 75 -11.27 -2.26 11.62
N TRP A 76 -11.13 -2.31 10.29
CA TRP A 76 -10.36 -1.31 9.55
C TRP A 76 -11.17 -0.06 9.30
N ILE A 77 -12.45 -0.21 9.00
CA ILE A 77 -13.40 0.90 8.83
C ILE A 77 -13.57 1.67 10.13
N HIS A 78 -13.62 0.97 11.27
CA HIS A 78 -13.69 1.61 12.60
C HIS A 78 -12.60 2.65 12.84
N ARG A 79 -11.44 2.52 12.22
CA ARG A 79 -10.33 3.48 12.34
C ARG A 79 -10.67 4.85 11.79
N LEU A 80 -11.58 4.93 10.84
CA LEU A 80 -12.04 6.21 10.29
C LEU A 80 -12.86 6.99 11.32
N ASN A 81 -13.41 6.32 12.34
CA ASN A 81 -14.31 6.89 13.34
C ASN A 81 -15.45 7.67 12.68
N ILE A 82 -16.07 7.09 11.68
CA ILE A 82 -17.23 7.56 10.93
C ILE A 82 -18.37 6.62 11.22
N ASP A 83 -19.54 7.18 11.51
CA ASP A 83 -20.76 6.42 11.72
C ASP A 83 -21.22 5.76 10.41
N PRO A 84 -21.27 4.42 10.33
CA PRO A 84 -21.69 3.73 9.13
C PRO A 84 -23.14 4.03 8.72
N GLU A 85 -24.03 4.37 9.66
CA GLU A 85 -25.40 4.75 9.35
C GLU A 85 -25.48 6.02 8.52
N LYS A 86 -24.65 7.04 8.85
CA LYS A 86 -24.55 8.26 8.06
C LYS A 86 -24.08 7.98 6.63
N VAL A 87 -23.12 7.08 6.48
CA VAL A 87 -22.61 6.69 5.16
C VAL A 87 -23.71 6.00 4.36
N ILE A 88 -24.40 5.04 4.95
CA ILE A 88 -25.50 4.30 4.28
C ILE A 88 -26.67 5.23 3.93
N ALA A 89 -26.98 6.21 4.76
CA ALA A 89 -28.04 7.18 4.49
C ALA A 89 -27.75 8.03 3.24
N ARG A 90 -26.49 8.25 2.90
CA ARG A 90 -26.06 8.96 1.67
C ARG A 90 -26.09 8.09 0.42
N LEU A 91 -26.12 6.78 0.54
CA LEU A 91 -26.22 5.87 -0.60
C LEU A 91 -27.62 5.91 -1.21
N THR A 92 -27.70 5.92 -2.52
CA THR A 92 -28.92 5.87 -3.31
C THR A 92 -29.03 4.52 -4.03
N GLU A 93 -30.15 4.24 -4.70
CA GLU A 93 -30.30 3.05 -5.55
C GLU A 93 -29.33 3.04 -6.74
N LYS A 94 -28.84 4.21 -7.15
CA LYS A 94 -27.86 4.39 -8.25
C LYS A 94 -26.41 4.31 -7.77
N SER A 95 -26.19 4.31 -6.47
CA SER A 95 -24.84 4.29 -5.91
C SER A 95 -24.13 2.99 -6.22
N THR A 96 -22.86 3.08 -6.49
CA THR A 96 -21.95 1.98 -6.77
C THR A 96 -21.07 1.68 -5.55
N LYS A 97 -20.30 0.60 -5.61
CA LYS A 97 -19.39 0.24 -4.52
C LYS A 97 -18.29 1.29 -4.31
N ILE A 98 -17.88 1.99 -5.36
CA ILE A 98 -16.88 3.05 -5.23
C ILE A 98 -17.45 4.28 -4.51
N ASP A 99 -18.77 4.52 -4.59
CA ASP A 99 -19.41 5.61 -3.86
C ASP A 99 -19.36 5.38 -2.35
N LEU A 100 -19.35 4.14 -1.89
CA LEU A 100 -19.11 3.81 -0.49
C LEU A 100 -17.75 4.35 -0.03
N PHE A 101 -16.70 4.10 -0.79
CA PHE A 101 -15.36 4.63 -0.49
C PHE A 101 -15.36 6.16 -0.51
N ARG A 102 -15.94 6.77 -1.55
CA ARG A 102 -16.01 8.24 -1.67
C ARG A 102 -16.70 8.87 -0.45
N ILE A 103 -17.87 8.36 -0.08
CA ILE A 103 -18.64 8.88 1.04
C ILE A 103 -17.87 8.76 2.35
N TYR A 104 -17.20 7.63 2.62
CA TYR A 104 -16.37 7.49 3.81
C TYR A 104 -15.23 8.51 3.87
N MET A 105 -14.55 8.70 2.75
CA MET A 105 -13.44 9.65 2.68
C MET A 105 -13.92 11.11 2.78
N GLU A 106 -15.08 11.41 2.19
CA GLU A 106 -15.74 12.71 2.33
C GLU A 106 -16.13 12.98 3.78
N GLU A 107 -16.84 12.08 4.43
CA GLU A 107 -17.20 12.22 5.85
C GLU A 107 -15.96 12.40 6.75
N TYR A 108 -14.89 11.66 6.45
CA TYR A 108 -13.63 11.79 7.17
C TYR A 108 -13.02 13.19 6.98
N ALA A 109 -12.89 13.65 5.74
CA ALA A 109 -12.30 14.93 5.41
C ALA A 109 -13.12 16.10 5.96
N LEU A 110 -14.45 16.02 5.85
CA LEU A 110 -15.38 16.99 6.39
C LEU A 110 -15.23 17.17 7.90
N ARG A 111 -15.15 16.06 8.64
CA ARG A 111 -15.01 16.08 10.10
C ARG A 111 -13.78 16.84 10.57
N ILE A 112 -12.72 16.87 9.79
CA ILE A 112 -11.44 17.53 10.13
C ILE A 112 -11.17 18.78 9.28
N ASN A 113 -12.19 19.25 8.54
CA ASN A 113 -12.14 20.44 7.68
C ASN A 113 -10.99 20.46 6.69
N LYS A 114 -10.83 19.35 5.92
CA LYS A 114 -9.81 19.21 4.87
C LYS A 114 -10.44 18.87 3.54
N THR A 115 -9.82 19.30 2.44
CA THR A 115 -10.38 19.20 1.09
C THR A 115 -9.53 18.38 0.12
N VAL A 116 -8.32 18.02 0.48
CA VAL A 116 -7.43 17.13 -0.29
C VAL A 116 -7.31 15.82 0.45
N VAL A 117 -7.71 14.73 -0.19
CA VAL A 117 -7.65 13.38 0.39
C VAL A 117 -6.64 12.54 -0.37
N VAL A 118 -5.68 11.98 0.35
CA VAL A 118 -4.65 11.07 -0.19
C VAL A 118 -4.76 9.74 0.55
N ASP A 119 -5.42 8.75 -0.05
CA ASP A 119 -5.52 7.43 0.55
C ASP A 119 -4.16 6.74 0.61
N GLY A 120 -3.74 6.36 1.81
CA GLY A 120 -2.38 5.87 2.07
C GLY A 120 -2.23 4.35 2.11
N CYS A 121 -3.22 3.60 1.66
CA CYS A 121 -3.13 2.15 1.68
C CYS A 121 -2.07 1.63 0.68
N PRO A 122 -1.01 0.92 1.13
CA PRO A 122 0.05 0.44 0.24
C PRO A 122 -0.46 -0.38 -0.95
N ILE A 123 -1.57 -1.08 -0.73
CA ILE A 123 -2.19 -1.99 -1.69
C ILE A 123 -2.78 -1.27 -2.92
N ASN A 124 -2.94 0.06 -2.88
CA ASN A 124 -3.40 0.86 -4.02
C ASN A 124 -2.59 0.59 -5.30
N ILE A 125 -1.33 0.19 -5.14
CA ILE A 125 -0.46 -0.17 -6.26
C ILE A 125 -1.04 -1.30 -7.14
N TRP A 126 -1.91 -2.15 -6.59
CA TRP A 126 -2.54 -3.25 -7.32
C TRP A 126 -3.81 -2.82 -8.08
N PHE A 127 -4.34 -1.65 -7.77
CA PHE A 127 -5.61 -1.15 -8.30
C PHE A 127 -5.44 0.04 -9.26
N LEU A 128 -4.23 0.38 -9.68
CA LEU A 128 -3.96 1.59 -10.48
C LEU A 128 -4.88 1.73 -11.68
N LYS A 129 -5.16 0.64 -12.42
CA LYS A 129 -6.09 0.68 -13.54
C LYS A 129 -7.49 1.12 -13.11
N LYS A 130 -8.03 0.49 -12.07
CA LYS A 130 -9.36 0.81 -11.54
C LYS A 130 -9.44 2.20 -10.93
N LEU A 131 -8.37 2.61 -10.23
CA LEU A 131 -8.26 3.98 -9.72
C LEU A 131 -8.32 5.02 -10.85
N LYS A 132 -7.68 4.73 -12.00
CA LYS A 132 -7.76 5.61 -13.17
C LYS A 132 -9.15 5.67 -13.76
N GLU A 133 -9.88 4.56 -13.78
CA GLU A 133 -11.26 4.48 -14.25
C GLU A 133 -12.22 5.25 -13.33
N ASP A 134 -12.10 5.05 -12.02
CA ASP A 134 -13.02 5.61 -11.02
C ASP A 134 -12.67 7.04 -10.58
N PHE A 135 -11.40 7.42 -10.67
CA PHE A 135 -10.85 8.75 -10.33
C PHE A 135 -9.93 9.25 -11.46
N PRO A 136 -10.46 9.67 -12.62
CA PRO A 136 -9.65 10.00 -13.80
C PRO A 136 -8.56 11.05 -13.55
N ASP A 137 -8.84 12.01 -12.65
CA ASP A 137 -7.94 13.12 -12.32
C ASP A 137 -7.13 12.90 -11.03
N CYS A 138 -7.12 11.68 -10.48
CA CYS A 138 -6.39 11.42 -9.25
C CYS A 138 -4.87 11.48 -9.43
N TYR A 139 -4.21 11.80 -8.33
CA TYR A 139 -2.75 11.83 -8.20
C TYR A 139 -2.26 10.50 -7.62
N ILE A 140 -1.20 9.95 -8.19
CA ILE A 140 -0.54 8.74 -7.68
C ILE A 140 0.83 9.10 -7.13
N ILE A 141 1.07 8.82 -5.86
CA ILE A 141 2.39 8.93 -5.24
C ILE A 141 2.91 7.51 -5.03
N HIS A 142 3.93 7.13 -5.81
CA HIS A 142 4.55 5.81 -5.70
C HIS A 142 5.82 5.91 -4.86
N ILE A 143 5.80 5.35 -3.64
CA ILE A 143 6.96 5.28 -2.78
C ILE A 143 7.72 3.97 -3.00
N VAL A 144 8.98 4.09 -3.38
CA VAL A 144 9.91 2.99 -3.65
C VAL A 144 10.93 2.88 -2.53
N ARG A 145 11.31 1.68 -2.16
CA ARG A 145 12.36 1.39 -1.16
C ARG A 145 13.19 0.20 -1.61
N ASP A 146 14.43 0.07 -1.11
CA ASP A 146 15.27 -1.10 -1.33
C ASP A 146 14.53 -2.40 -0.98
N PRO A 147 14.33 -3.33 -1.94
CA PRO A 147 13.60 -4.57 -1.71
C PRO A 147 14.19 -5.44 -0.61
N ARG A 148 15.49 -5.36 -0.35
CA ARG A 148 16.17 -6.10 0.71
C ARG A 148 15.73 -5.59 2.09
N ASP A 149 15.63 -4.27 2.27
CA ASP A 149 15.12 -3.65 3.49
C ASP A 149 13.61 -3.88 3.67
N VAL A 150 12.85 -3.88 2.57
CA VAL A 150 11.41 -4.21 2.59
C VAL A 150 11.19 -5.62 3.11
N VAL A 151 11.95 -6.61 2.62
CA VAL A 151 11.84 -8.01 3.04
C VAL A 151 12.14 -8.14 4.52
N ILE A 152 13.25 -7.59 5.01
CA ILE A 152 13.64 -7.65 6.42
C ILE A 152 12.61 -6.97 7.31
N SER A 153 12.17 -5.77 6.93
CA SER A 153 11.16 -5.02 7.67
C SER A 153 9.83 -5.77 7.74
N THR A 154 9.45 -6.49 6.68
CA THR A 154 8.23 -7.30 6.64
C THR A 154 8.33 -8.50 7.58
N GLN A 155 9.48 -9.18 7.61
CA GLN A 155 9.71 -10.29 8.53
C GLN A 155 9.67 -9.84 10.00
N LYS A 156 10.25 -8.69 10.33
CA LYS A 156 10.28 -8.12 11.68
C LYS A 156 8.93 -7.59 12.18
N ALA A 157 8.08 -7.12 11.28
CA ALA A 157 6.81 -6.49 11.64
C ALA A 157 5.85 -7.40 12.41
N GLY A 158 6.03 -8.71 12.35
CA GLY A 158 5.33 -9.69 13.19
C GLY A 158 3.82 -9.82 12.97
N TYR A 159 3.19 -8.92 12.19
CA TYR A 159 1.77 -9.04 11.85
C TYR A 159 1.47 -10.28 11.00
N ASN A 160 2.50 -10.89 10.47
CA ASN A 160 2.46 -12.11 9.66
C ASN A 160 2.73 -13.39 10.44
N LYS A 161 2.60 -13.42 11.79
CA LYS A 161 2.78 -14.67 12.56
C LYS A 161 1.86 -15.80 12.10
N LYS A 162 0.68 -15.48 11.53
CA LYS A 162 -0.22 -16.45 10.87
C LYS A 162 0.20 -16.80 9.43
N PHE A 163 0.92 -15.91 8.76
CA PHE A 163 1.33 -16.03 7.36
C PHE A 163 2.82 -15.74 7.26
N PHE A 164 3.64 -16.72 7.62
CA PHE A 164 5.08 -16.60 7.41
C PHE A 164 5.37 -16.67 5.91
N PHE A 165 5.58 -15.50 5.31
CA PHE A 165 6.04 -15.42 3.94
C PHE A 165 7.57 -15.47 3.91
N PRO A 166 8.17 -16.47 3.25
CA PRO A 166 9.62 -16.54 3.09
C PRO A 166 10.12 -15.35 2.24
N PRO A 167 11.39 -14.92 2.44
CA PRO A 167 11.99 -13.81 1.70
C PRO A 167 11.76 -13.80 0.19
N PRO A 168 11.90 -14.93 -0.53
CA PRO A 168 11.63 -14.96 -1.96
C PRO A 168 10.19 -14.58 -2.34
N GLN A 169 9.22 -14.92 -1.52
CA GLN A 169 7.82 -14.63 -1.80
C GLN A 169 7.52 -13.15 -1.63
N ILE A 170 8.07 -12.51 -0.58
CA ILE A 170 7.96 -11.07 -0.36
C ILE A 170 8.65 -10.31 -1.50
N ALA A 171 9.85 -10.77 -1.92
CA ALA A 171 10.59 -10.18 -3.03
C ALA A 171 9.82 -10.24 -4.37
N LYS A 172 9.14 -11.36 -4.64
CA LYS A 172 8.28 -11.47 -5.83
C LYS A 172 7.11 -10.52 -5.79
N GLN A 173 6.44 -10.43 -4.66
CA GLN A 173 5.32 -9.52 -4.49
C GLN A 173 5.78 -8.07 -4.69
N PHE A 174 6.91 -7.70 -4.09
CA PHE A 174 7.54 -6.40 -4.31
C PHE A 174 7.76 -6.13 -5.80
N LEU A 175 8.46 -7.04 -6.50
CA LEU A 175 8.79 -6.86 -7.91
C LEU A 175 7.55 -6.72 -8.79
N ARG A 176 6.53 -7.55 -8.56
CA ARG A 176 5.27 -7.47 -9.33
C ARG A 176 4.59 -6.13 -9.14
N GLY A 177 4.41 -5.67 -7.89
CA GLY A 177 3.81 -4.37 -7.61
C GLY A 177 4.61 -3.22 -8.23
N TYR A 178 5.93 -3.26 -8.14
CA TYR A 178 6.81 -2.29 -8.77
C TYR A 178 6.66 -2.28 -10.29
N LEU A 179 6.74 -3.44 -10.96
CA LEU A 179 6.61 -3.52 -12.42
C LEU A 179 5.23 -3.07 -12.91
N GLN A 180 4.18 -3.38 -12.15
CA GLN A 180 2.84 -2.89 -12.45
C GLN A 180 2.78 -1.36 -12.36
N SER A 181 3.34 -0.76 -11.31
CA SER A 181 3.29 0.69 -11.12
C SER A 181 4.05 1.45 -12.22
N ILE A 182 5.23 0.98 -12.63
CA ILE A 182 5.96 1.64 -13.73
C ILE A 182 5.28 1.47 -15.10
N ARG A 183 4.52 0.38 -15.29
CA ARG A 183 3.69 0.23 -16.48
C ARG A 183 2.61 1.30 -16.53
N PHE A 184 1.89 1.50 -15.42
CA PHE A 184 0.83 2.49 -15.33
C PHE A 184 1.33 3.93 -15.22
N ALA A 185 2.58 4.17 -14.80
CA ALA A 185 3.16 5.50 -14.73
C ALA A 185 2.99 6.30 -16.03
N LYS A 186 3.16 5.63 -17.19
CA LYS A 186 2.97 6.26 -18.51
C LYS A 186 1.53 6.67 -18.78
N GLU A 187 0.56 5.89 -18.29
CA GLU A 187 -0.87 6.15 -18.47
C GLU A 187 -1.36 7.30 -17.59
N TYR A 188 -0.74 7.49 -16.42
CA TYR A 188 -1.03 8.60 -15.52
C TYR A 188 -0.31 9.90 -15.92
N GLY A 189 0.83 9.80 -16.63
CA GLY A 189 1.61 10.96 -17.06
C GLY A 189 2.00 11.87 -15.89
N GLU A 190 1.67 13.16 -15.98
CA GLU A 190 1.97 14.16 -14.94
C GLU A 190 1.25 13.92 -13.60
N LYS A 191 0.25 13.04 -13.56
CA LYS A 191 -0.47 12.65 -12.35
C LYS A 191 0.20 11.49 -11.61
N TYR A 192 1.41 11.09 -11.99
CA TYR A 192 2.19 10.06 -11.32
C TYR A 192 3.53 10.60 -10.86
N HIS A 193 3.79 10.49 -9.56
CA HIS A 193 5.03 10.95 -8.92
C HIS A 193 5.70 9.82 -8.15
N LYS A 194 6.91 9.44 -8.58
CA LYS A 194 7.73 8.44 -7.90
C LYS A 194 8.66 9.14 -6.92
N ILE A 195 8.70 8.64 -5.69
CA ILE A 195 9.62 9.08 -4.64
C ILE A 195 10.37 7.89 -4.06
N TYR A 196 11.53 8.14 -3.48
CA TYR A 196 12.34 7.12 -2.81
C TYR A 196 12.29 7.30 -1.29
N TYR A 197 12.07 6.20 -0.58
CA TYR A 197 12.01 6.21 0.88
C TYR A 197 13.29 6.76 1.50
N GLU A 198 14.44 6.37 0.96
CA GLU A 198 15.75 6.77 1.41
C GLU A 198 15.95 8.29 1.29
N GLU A 199 15.48 8.88 0.19
CA GLU A 199 15.50 10.35 0.01
C GLU A 199 14.53 11.04 0.99
N LEU A 200 13.31 10.47 1.17
CA LEU A 200 12.33 11.01 2.10
C LEU A 200 12.87 11.12 3.53
N ILE A 201 13.70 10.17 3.97
CA ILE A 201 14.24 10.20 5.33
C ILE A 201 15.56 10.99 5.45
N THR A 202 16.35 11.12 4.39
CA THR A 202 17.62 11.86 4.41
C THR A 202 17.46 13.34 4.10
N ASP A 203 16.55 13.70 3.19
CA ASP A 203 16.23 15.08 2.80
C ASP A 203 14.70 15.28 2.74
N PRO A 204 14.01 15.20 3.89
CA PRO A 204 12.55 15.19 3.95
C PRO A 204 11.93 16.48 3.39
N GLU A 205 12.54 17.64 3.65
CA GLU A 205 11.99 18.91 3.17
C GLU A 205 11.95 18.97 1.65
N LYS A 206 13.04 18.59 0.98
CA LYS A 206 13.10 18.55 -0.48
C LYS A 206 12.03 17.65 -1.07
N VAL A 207 11.89 16.43 -0.53
CA VAL A 207 10.91 15.45 -1.04
C VAL A 207 9.49 15.93 -0.78
N VAL A 208 9.18 16.43 0.42
CA VAL A 208 7.84 16.92 0.78
C VAL A 208 7.45 18.15 -0.05
N ARG A 209 8.37 19.10 -0.29
CA ARG A 209 8.13 20.21 -1.22
C ARG A 209 7.83 19.72 -2.64
N GLY A 210 8.51 18.68 -3.11
CA GLY A 210 8.22 18.03 -4.40
C GLY A 210 6.81 17.44 -4.44
N ILE A 211 6.38 16.76 -3.37
CA ILE A 211 5.04 16.20 -3.24
C ILE A 211 3.98 17.31 -3.20
N CYS A 212 4.21 18.37 -2.43
CA CYS A 212 3.29 19.51 -2.37
C CYS A 212 3.10 20.17 -3.74
N LYS A 213 4.21 20.42 -4.46
CA LYS A 213 4.15 20.93 -5.84
C LYS A 213 3.39 19.97 -6.76
N PHE A 214 3.60 18.67 -6.63
CA PHE A 214 2.91 17.65 -7.41
C PHE A 214 1.40 17.63 -7.13
N LEU A 215 1.00 17.74 -5.87
CA LEU A 215 -0.40 17.82 -5.46
C LEU A 215 -1.01 19.21 -5.68
N ASP A 216 -0.21 20.19 -6.11
CA ASP A 216 -0.60 21.59 -6.25
C ASP A 216 -1.21 22.12 -4.94
N ILE A 217 -0.45 21.97 -3.84
CA ILE A 217 -0.71 22.53 -2.51
C ILE A 217 0.56 23.23 -1.99
N ASN A 218 0.42 24.12 -1.02
CA ASN A 218 1.57 24.81 -0.45
C ASN A 218 2.32 23.90 0.53
N PHE A 219 3.64 24.01 0.57
CA PHE A 219 4.42 23.37 1.63
C PHE A 219 4.22 24.10 2.96
N GLU A 220 3.98 23.36 4.01
CA GLU A 220 3.87 23.86 5.38
C GLU A 220 4.97 23.22 6.26
N PRO A 221 5.79 24.02 6.98
CA PRO A 221 6.86 23.48 7.83
C PRO A 221 6.38 22.45 8.86
N ALA A 222 5.14 22.60 9.37
CA ALA A 222 4.51 21.66 10.29
C ALA A 222 4.50 20.21 9.75
N MET A 223 4.48 20.02 8.44
CA MET A 223 4.51 18.68 7.83
C MET A 223 5.76 17.87 8.23
N LEU A 224 6.84 18.53 8.61
CA LEU A 224 8.06 17.85 9.07
C LEU A 224 8.03 17.49 10.57
N GLU A 225 7.02 17.95 11.30
CA GLU A 225 6.78 17.68 12.72
C GLU A 225 5.65 16.67 12.94
N PHE A 226 5.59 15.65 12.11
CA PHE A 226 4.50 14.68 11.96
C PHE A 226 4.27 13.75 13.17
N GLN A 227 5.09 13.80 14.20
CA GLN A 227 5.00 12.90 15.38
C GLN A 227 3.63 12.98 16.06
N HIS A 228 2.93 14.10 15.93
CA HIS A 228 1.59 14.33 16.48
C HIS A 228 0.50 13.56 15.71
N SER A 229 0.72 13.27 14.44
CA SER A 229 -0.23 12.55 13.57
C SER A 229 -0.19 11.02 13.70
N ARG A 230 0.65 10.45 14.58
CA ARG A 230 0.74 8.99 14.74
C ARG A 230 -0.62 8.32 14.95
N ASN A 231 -1.41 8.85 15.86
CA ASN A 231 -2.71 8.28 16.21
C ASN A 231 -3.76 8.40 15.09
N GLN A 232 -3.51 9.25 14.10
CA GLN A 232 -4.34 9.39 12.91
C GLN A 232 -3.98 8.37 11.83
N VAL A 233 -2.79 7.76 11.90
CA VAL A 233 -2.26 6.84 10.89
C VAL A 233 -2.20 5.39 11.39
N ALA A 234 -1.92 5.21 12.68
CA ALA A 234 -1.66 3.91 13.28
C ALA A 234 -2.54 3.65 14.49
N ALA A 235 -3.10 2.46 14.59
CA ALA A 235 -3.74 2.00 15.83
C ALA A 235 -2.69 1.70 16.91
N VAL A 236 -3.12 1.70 18.16
CA VAL A 236 -2.23 1.43 19.33
C VAL A 236 -1.55 0.06 19.21
N GLU A 237 -2.27 -0.93 18.67
CA GLU A 237 -1.79 -2.31 18.51
C GLU A 237 -0.74 -2.45 17.40
N GLU A 238 -0.57 -1.44 16.56
CA GLU A 238 0.39 -1.46 15.45
C GLU A 238 1.80 -1.06 15.93
N THR A 239 2.37 -1.88 16.82
CA THR A 239 3.71 -1.64 17.41
C THR A 239 4.82 -1.47 16.37
N TRP A 240 4.65 -2.09 15.19
CA TRP A 240 5.59 -1.92 14.07
C TRP A 240 5.56 -0.53 13.42
N LYS A 241 4.65 0.36 13.84
CA LYS A 241 4.57 1.78 13.44
C LYS A 241 5.07 2.73 14.54
N GLU A 242 5.72 2.25 15.60
CA GLU A 242 6.24 3.07 16.72
C GLU A 242 7.18 4.20 16.28
N ASN A 243 7.91 4.02 15.19
CA ASN A 243 8.80 5.06 14.66
C ASN A 243 8.07 6.34 14.24
N LEU A 244 6.75 6.29 14.05
CA LEU A 244 5.94 7.50 13.77
C LEU A 244 5.84 8.45 14.97
N SER A 245 6.18 8.01 16.18
CA SER A 245 6.24 8.84 17.39
C SER A 245 7.60 9.51 17.60
N LYS A 246 8.53 9.31 16.67
CA LYS A 246 9.91 9.79 16.76
C LYS A 246 10.22 10.73 15.61
N PRO A 247 11.21 11.61 15.73
CA PRO A 247 11.77 12.33 14.58
C PRO A 247 12.19 11.35 13.46
N ILE A 248 12.29 11.86 12.24
CA ILE A 248 12.72 11.06 11.09
C ILE A 248 14.07 10.41 11.41
N LEU A 249 14.10 9.08 11.36
CA LEU A 249 15.31 8.29 11.55
C LEU A 249 16.08 8.25 10.23
N LYS A 250 17.03 9.18 10.07
CA LYS A 250 17.78 9.39 8.82
C LYS A 250 18.62 8.20 8.38
N ASP A 251 18.92 7.26 9.27
CA ASP A 251 19.71 6.04 9.06
C ASP A 251 18.84 4.76 8.96
N ASN A 252 17.51 4.91 8.88
CA ASN A 252 16.59 3.77 8.85
C ASN A 252 16.52 3.06 7.47
N PHE A 253 17.66 2.90 6.82
CA PHE A 253 17.84 2.17 5.56
C PHE A 253 19.16 1.39 5.54
N GLY A 254 19.34 0.53 4.54
CA GLY A 254 20.56 -0.26 4.39
C GLY A 254 20.75 -1.33 5.48
N LYS A 255 19.74 -1.60 6.28
CA LYS A 255 19.78 -2.59 7.38
C LYS A 255 20.03 -4.00 6.90
N TRP A 256 19.68 -4.30 5.66
CA TRP A 256 19.97 -5.58 5.03
C TRP A 256 21.45 -5.94 5.07
N LYS A 257 22.37 -4.97 5.12
CA LYS A 257 23.80 -5.20 5.16
C LYS A 257 24.26 -5.90 6.44
N THR A 258 23.56 -5.66 7.55
CA THR A 258 23.91 -6.20 8.87
C THR A 258 22.91 -7.23 9.40
N GLU A 259 21.66 -7.18 8.93
CA GLU A 259 20.56 -7.95 9.49
C GLU A 259 20.12 -9.13 8.60
N ALA A 260 20.40 -9.08 7.28
CA ALA A 260 20.07 -10.18 6.38
C ALA A 260 21.17 -11.23 6.32
N ASN A 261 20.79 -12.49 6.21
CA ASN A 261 21.75 -13.52 5.86
C ASN A 261 22.08 -13.50 4.37
N LYS A 262 23.27 -13.95 4.01
CA LYS A 262 23.78 -13.95 2.63
C LYS A 262 22.86 -14.65 1.65
N LYS A 263 22.22 -15.75 2.04
CA LYS A 263 21.31 -16.53 1.17
C LYS A 263 20.10 -15.69 0.77
N ASP A 264 19.48 -15.01 1.75
CA ASP A 264 18.30 -14.19 1.51
C ASP A 264 18.64 -13.00 0.60
N VAL A 265 19.78 -12.32 0.83
CA VAL A 265 20.23 -11.23 -0.04
C VAL A 265 20.38 -11.71 -1.49
N ILE A 266 21.06 -12.84 -1.72
CA ILE A 266 21.26 -13.40 -3.05
C ILE A 266 19.91 -13.74 -3.72
N GLN A 267 18.98 -14.36 -2.98
CA GLN A 267 17.67 -14.71 -3.52
C GLN A 267 16.83 -13.46 -3.84
N ILE A 268 16.82 -12.45 -2.97
CA ILE A 268 16.11 -11.20 -3.22
C ILE A 268 16.67 -10.48 -4.45
N GLU A 269 18.00 -10.35 -4.56
CA GLU A 269 18.64 -9.69 -5.70
C GLU A 269 18.42 -10.46 -7.00
N TYR A 270 18.45 -11.78 -6.98
CA TYR A 270 18.15 -12.62 -8.15
C TYR A 270 16.70 -12.41 -8.62
N ILE A 271 15.74 -12.41 -7.69
CA ILE A 271 14.33 -12.21 -8.00
C ILE A 271 14.10 -10.78 -8.48
N CYS A 272 14.65 -9.81 -7.79
CA CYS A 272 14.46 -8.39 -8.08
C CYS A 272 15.49 -7.82 -9.08
N ARG A 273 16.23 -8.66 -9.83
CA ARG A 273 17.26 -8.17 -10.76
C ARG A 273 16.76 -7.09 -11.71
N ARG A 274 15.54 -7.23 -12.25
CA ARG A 274 14.96 -6.23 -13.12
C ARG A 274 14.68 -4.89 -12.42
N PHE A 275 14.35 -4.91 -11.15
CA PHE A 275 14.25 -3.70 -10.33
C PHE A 275 15.62 -3.01 -10.23
N PHE A 276 16.68 -3.76 -9.87
CA PHE A 276 18.02 -3.19 -9.77
C PHE A 276 18.55 -2.67 -11.11
N ASP A 277 18.21 -3.31 -12.22
CA ASP A 277 18.56 -2.82 -13.57
C ASP A 277 17.88 -1.48 -13.89
N LEU A 278 16.59 -1.34 -13.52
CA LEU A 278 15.79 -0.16 -13.79
C LEU A 278 16.12 1.00 -12.83
N GLU A 279 16.50 0.70 -11.61
CA GLU A 279 16.78 1.67 -10.54
C GLU A 279 18.29 1.72 -10.18
N LYS A 280 19.15 1.39 -11.11
CA LYS A 280 20.62 1.26 -10.90
C LYS A 280 21.30 2.54 -10.37
N GLU A 281 20.70 3.69 -10.58
CA GLU A 281 21.21 4.97 -10.08
C GLU A 281 20.96 5.14 -8.57
N HIS A 282 19.89 4.53 -8.04
CA HIS A 282 19.52 4.58 -6.63
C HIS A 282 19.91 3.32 -5.86
N TYR A 283 19.80 2.16 -6.51
CA TYR A 283 20.02 0.88 -5.85
C TYR A 283 20.99 -0.01 -6.64
N GLN A 284 22.03 -0.45 -5.96
CA GLN A 284 23.03 -1.33 -6.53
C GLN A 284 22.95 -2.73 -5.89
N THR A 285 23.25 -3.76 -6.68
CA THR A 285 23.39 -5.12 -6.16
C THR A 285 24.61 -5.23 -5.24
N SER A 286 24.55 -6.16 -4.29
CA SER A 286 25.68 -6.48 -3.43
C SER A 286 26.86 -7.10 -4.21
N GLU A 287 28.01 -7.19 -3.56
CA GLU A 287 29.19 -7.87 -4.14
C GLU A 287 28.93 -9.33 -4.46
N PHE A 288 27.92 -9.96 -3.83
CA PHE A 288 27.56 -11.34 -4.08
C PHE A 288 27.04 -11.58 -5.51
N MET A 289 26.45 -10.56 -6.14
CA MET A 289 25.89 -10.63 -7.48
C MET A 289 26.75 -9.93 -8.53
N LYS A 290 27.80 -9.18 -8.13
CA LYS A 290 28.71 -8.52 -9.06
C LYS A 290 29.67 -9.53 -9.73
N GLY A 291 30.06 -9.23 -10.96
CA GLY A 291 31.21 -9.89 -11.61
C GLY A 291 31.04 -11.37 -11.99
N GLY A 292 29.85 -11.81 -12.43
CA GLY A 292 29.67 -13.19 -12.90
C GLY A 292 29.62 -14.25 -11.78
N ASN A 293 29.55 -13.82 -10.53
CA ASN A 293 29.45 -14.72 -9.36
C ASN A 293 28.14 -15.51 -9.27
N SER A 294 27.25 -15.39 -10.26
CA SER A 294 25.96 -16.11 -10.31
C SER A 294 26.14 -17.63 -10.23
N LEU A 295 27.17 -18.19 -10.84
CA LEU A 295 27.47 -19.63 -10.77
C LEU A 295 27.91 -20.07 -9.38
N LYS A 296 28.70 -19.28 -8.66
CA LYS A 296 29.12 -19.60 -7.29
C LYS A 296 27.94 -19.55 -6.30
N ASN A 297 26.90 -18.79 -6.61
CA ASN A 297 25.71 -18.65 -5.79
C ASN A 297 24.61 -19.65 -6.14
N TRP A 298 24.81 -20.49 -7.18
CA TRP A 298 23.83 -21.49 -7.62
C TRP A 298 23.32 -22.41 -6.49
N PRO A 299 24.15 -22.90 -5.56
CA PRO A 299 23.65 -23.70 -4.45
C PRO A 299 22.66 -22.98 -3.55
N MET A 300 22.76 -21.64 -3.41
CA MET A 300 21.84 -20.84 -2.61
C MET A 300 20.53 -20.52 -3.35
N LEU A 301 20.55 -20.55 -4.68
CA LEU A 301 19.37 -20.36 -5.54
C LEU A 301 18.61 -21.66 -5.80
N MET A 302 19.28 -22.81 -5.79
CA MET A 302 18.67 -24.11 -6.10
C MET A 302 17.43 -24.45 -5.28
N PRO A 303 17.40 -24.30 -3.94
CA PRO A 303 16.21 -24.61 -3.15
C PRO A 303 15.01 -23.76 -3.59
N TYR A 304 15.26 -22.49 -3.93
CA TYR A 304 14.24 -21.58 -4.43
C TYR A 304 13.75 -22.03 -5.83
N LEU A 305 14.65 -22.29 -6.78
CA LEU A 305 14.30 -22.73 -8.13
C LEU A 305 13.53 -24.05 -8.13
N LEU A 306 13.94 -24.99 -7.29
CA LEU A 306 13.24 -26.27 -7.14
C LEU A 306 11.84 -26.09 -6.54
N SER A 307 11.67 -25.16 -5.60
CA SER A 307 10.34 -24.83 -5.05
C SER A 307 9.41 -24.23 -6.10
N GLU A 308 9.95 -23.42 -7.04
CA GLU A 308 9.18 -22.85 -8.15
C GLU A 308 8.70 -23.94 -9.11
N ILE A 309 9.59 -24.86 -9.47
CA ILE A 309 9.25 -26.00 -10.36
C ILE A 309 8.15 -26.83 -9.70
N LYS A 310 8.33 -27.22 -8.43
CA LYS A 310 7.32 -27.98 -7.67
C LYS A 310 5.99 -27.24 -7.54
N GLY A 311 6.02 -25.92 -7.31
CA GLY A 311 4.83 -25.06 -7.23
C GLY A 311 4.07 -25.04 -8.56
N LYS A 312 4.74 -24.86 -9.69
CA LYS A 312 4.14 -24.91 -11.03
C LYS A 312 3.56 -26.29 -11.35
N THR A 313 4.27 -27.38 -11.03
CA THR A 313 3.77 -28.75 -11.25
C THR A 313 2.53 -29.04 -10.40
N ARG A 314 2.51 -28.57 -9.16
CA ARG A 314 1.37 -28.74 -8.26
C ARG A 314 0.14 -27.90 -8.69
N SER A 315 0.36 -26.69 -9.22
CA SER A 315 -0.68 -25.84 -9.79
C SER A 315 -1.32 -26.46 -11.02
N LEU A 316 -0.55 -27.14 -11.87
CA LEU A 316 -1.05 -27.84 -13.05
C LEU A 316 -1.88 -29.10 -12.67
N LEU A 317 -1.58 -29.72 -11.53
CA LEU A 317 -2.25 -30.93 -11.08
C LEU A 317 -3.48 -30.69 -10.19
N ASN A 318 -3.66 -29.49 -9.61
CA ASN A 318 -4.65 -29.22 -8.57
C ASN A 318 -5.56 -28.02 -8.85
N ASN A 319 -6.18 -27.94 -10.03
CA ASN A 319 -7.09 -26.83 -10.36
C ASN A 319 -8.35 -26.73 -9.45
N GLU A 320 -8.82 -27.81 -8.83
CA GLU A 320 -10.01 -27.79 -7.95
C GLU A 320 -9.72 -27.35 -6.53
N THR A 321 -8.61 -27.77 -5.94
CA THR A 321 -8.25 -27.46 -4.54
C THR A 321 -7.88 -26.01 -4.28
N THR A 322 -7.47 -25.26 -5.31
CA THR A 322 -7.10 -23.84 -5.19
C THR A 322 -8.35 -22.98 -5.00
N LYS A 323 -9.44 -23.28 -5.71
CA LYS A 323 -10.71 -22.54 -5.62
C LYS A 323 -11.36 -22.69 -4.24
N GLU A 324 -11.45 -23.91 -3.72
CA GLU A 324 -12.00 -24.17 -2.38
C GLU A 324 -11.17 -23.54 -1.25
N ARG A 325 -9.86 -23.44 -1.44
CA ARG A 325 -8.96 -22.80 -0.47
C ARG A 325 -9.12 -21.28 -0.49
N LEU A 326 -9.25 -20.70 -1.68
CA LEU A 326 -9.53 -19.28 -1.86
C LEU A 326 -10.89 -18.90 -1.25
N ASP A 327 -11.90 -19.77 -1.36
CA ASP A 327 -13.24 -19.50 -0.84
C ASP A 327 -13.31 -19.44 0.71
N LYS A 328 -12.34 -20.01 1.40
CA LYS A 328 -12.20 -19.95 2.86
C LYS A 328 -11.34 -18.77 3.36
N MET A 329 -10.73 -18.02 2.46
CA MET A 329 -9.86 -16.90 2.80
C MET A 329 -10.64 -15.59 2.82
N SER A 330 -10.25 -14.65 3.70
CA SER A 330 -10.77 -13.29 3.68
C SER A 330 -10.42 -12.62 2.33
N PRO A 331 -11.13 -11.55 1.93
CA PRO A 331 -10.82 -10.81 0.71
C PRO A 331 -9.36 -10.35 0.66
N PHE A 332 -8.81 -9.91 1.78
CA PHE A 332 -7.41 -9.53 1.90
C PHE A 332 -6.45 -10.71 1.67
N GLU A 333 -6.73 -11.86 2.30
CA GLU A 333 -5.94 -13.08 2.11
C GLU A 333 -5.98 -13.56 0.66
N ARG A 334 -7.16 -13.51 0.02
CA ARG A 334 -7.33 -13.84 -1.40
C ARG A 334 -6.52 -12.93 -2.31
N LEU A 335 -6.53 -11.62 -2.02
CA LEU A 335 -5.78 -10.65 -2.78
C LEU A 335 -4.27 -10.88 -2.65
N MET A 336 -3.80 -11.16 -1.42
CA MET A 336 -2.39 -11.49 -1.17
C MET A 336 -1.98 -12.77 -1.91
N VAL A 337 -2.86 -13.76 -1.98
CA VAL A 337 -2.62 -15.02 -2.69
C VAL A 337 -2.80 -14.86 -4.20
N ASN A 338 -3.84 -14.16 -4.67
CA ASN A 338 -4.08 -13.91 -6.10
C ASN A 338 -3.07 -12.94 -6.70
N GLY A 339 -2.61 -11.92 -5.98
CA GLY A 339 -1.46 -11.12 -6.38
C GLY A 339 -0.18 -11.95 -6.58
N MET A 340 -0.17 -13.19 -6.07
CA MET A 340 0.88 -14.19 -6.28
C MET A 340 0.61 -15.13 -7.45
N MET A 341 -0.65 -15.25 -7.94
CA MET A 341 -1.06 -16.23 -8.94
C MET A 341 -1.45 -15.62 -10.30
N VAL A 342 -1.55 -14.30 -10.42
CA VAL A 342 -1.84 -13.66 -11.72
C VAL A 342 -0.54 -13.53 -12.50
N ASP A 343 -0.42 -14.32 -13.57
CA ASP A 343 0.65 -14.27 -14.58
C ASP A 343 0.60 -12.96 -15.39
#